data_cc7e7e4ba04af5f75f508a008465ebb2
#
_entry.id   cc7e7e4ba04af5f75f508a008465ebb2
#
_cell.length_a   1.000
_cell.length_b   1.000
_cell.length_c   1.000
_cell.angle_alpha   90.00
_cell.angle_beta   90.00
_cell.angle_gamma   90.00
#
_symmetry.space_group_name_H-M   'P 1'
#
loop_
_entity.id
_entity.type
_entity.pdbx_description
1 polymer ?
#
loop_
_entity_poly.entity_id
_entity_poly.type
_entity_poly.pdbx_seq_one_letter_code
_entity_poly.pdbx_strand_id
1 'polypeptide(L)'
;IRPFRRLPNKYKDTVTESVWYLSSHSAGIAVHFTVTGTTFIDAKWQLNENLYLAHMTPQGVNGLDLYVKIDGQWKWAGIGKPSQTGNHQHCMLREGFLPHKTYECMVYLPLYTGIASMQLGFSPLAEAKPYKSNKKPLVCYGTSILHGCSASRTGMTFVAMLGRHFDLPTVNLGFSGNGKMENYFADILGEIDASLYLIDCLPNMGALSEEEIYQRVCHFVRRLRALHP
;
A
#
# COMPACT_ATOMS: atom_id res chain seq x y z
N ILE A 1 14.67 -6.11 10.72
CA ILE A 1 13.28 -6.06 10.22
C ILE A 1 13.11 -4.70 9.56
N ARG A 2 12.68 -4.65 8.30
CA ARG A 2 12.27 -3.41 7.63
C ARG A 2 10.75 -3.27 7.85
N PRO A 3 10.27 -2.33 8.66
CA PRO A 3 8.88 -2.30 9.13
C PRO A 3 7.85 -2.06 8.01
N PHE A 4 8.29 -1.51 6.87
CA PHE A 4 7.42 -1.16 5.74
C PHE A 4 7.63 -2.05 4.50
N ARG A 5 8.09 -3.29 4.68
CA ARG A 5 8.19 -4.28 3.61
C ARG A 5 6.88 -5.05 3.47
N ARG A 6 6.43 -5.27 2.25
CA ARG A 6 5.16 -5.94 1.94
C ARG A 6 5.19 -7.47 2.08
N LEU A 7 6.36 -8.09 2.01
CA LEU A 7 6.54 -9.53 2.24
C LEU A 7 7.35 -9.80 3.51
N PRO A 8 6.94 -10.75 4.35
CA PRO A 8 7.75 -11.24 5.48
C PRO A 8 9.12 -11.79 5.06
N ASN A 9 10.11 -11.68 5.94
CA ASN A 9 11.48 -12.13 5.68
C ASN A 9 11.60 -13.62 5.34
N LYS A 10 10.69 -14.46 5.83
CA LYS A 10 10.66 -15.90 5.55
C LYS A 10 10.52 -16.23 4.06
N TYR A 11 10.04 -15.29 3.25
CA TYR A 11 9.86 -15.49 1.79
C TYR A 11 11.03 -15.01 0.95
N LYS A 12 12.11 -14.52 1.58
CA LYS A 12 13.27 -13.97 0.86
C LYS A 12 13.83 -14.94 -0.17
N ASP A 13 13.96 -16.20 0.22
CA ASP A 13 14.56 -17.25 -0.62
C ASP A 13 13.53 -18.07 -1.41
N THR A 14 12.23 -17.73 -1.25
CA THR A 14 11.11 -18.36 -1.98
C THR A 14 10.74 -17.59 -3.23
N VAL A 15 10.74 -16.27 -3.16
CA VAL A 15 10.35 -15.41 -4.27
C VAL A 15 11.56 -15.02 -5.12
N THR A 16 11.33 -14.58 -6.37
CA THR A 16 12.42 -14.08 -7.22
C THR A 16 13.07 -12.84 -6.61
N GLU A 17 14.34 -12.57 -6.96
CA GLU A 17 15.07 -11.39 -6.51
C GLU A 17 14.32 -10.09 -6.85
N SER A 18 13.73 -10.01 -8.05
CA SER A 18 12.93 -8.87 -8.48
C SER A 18 11.69 -8.66 -7.59
N VAL A 19 10.95 -9.70 -7.27
CA VAL A 19 9.81 -9.64 -6.36
C VAL A 19 10.26 -9.25 -4.96
N TRP A 20 11.38 -9.80 -4.49
CA TRP A 20 11.94 -9.46 -3.20
C TRP A 20 12.34 -7.98 -3.11
N TYR A 21 13.01 -7.45 -4.15
CA TYR A 21 13.32 -6.02 -4.26
C TYR A 21 12.03 -5.17 -4.23
N LEU A 22 11.07 -5.46 -5.11
CA LEU A 22 9.80 -4.73 -5.19
C LEU A 22 8.97 -4.84 -3.91
N SER A 23 9.11 -5.91 -3.13
CA SER A 23 8.44 -6.02 -1.83
C SER A 23 8.92 -4.98 -0.81
N SER A 24 10.08 -4.35 -1.03
CA SER A 24 10.59 -3.25 -0.20
C SER A 24 9.88 -1.91 -0.47
N HIS A 25 9.20 -1.78 -1.60
CA HIS A 25 8.33 -0.63 -1.88
C HIS A 25 7.10 -0.68 -0.99
N SER A 26 6.67 0.47 -0.49
CA SER A 26 5.59 0.56 0.50
C SER A 26 4.18 0.67 -0.10
N ALA A 27 4.03 0.34 -1.38
CA ALA A 27 2.76 0.42 -2.11
C ALA A 27 1.59 -0.24 -1.36
N GLY A 28 0.52 0.52 -1.13
CA GLY A 28 -0.68 0.06 -0.43
C GLY A 28 -0.57 -0.01 1.09
N ILE A 29 0.63 0.16 1.66
CA ILE A 29 0.78 0.31 3.11
C ILE A 29 0.19 1.67 3.50
N ALA A 30 -0.62 1.68 4.55
CA ALA A 30 -1.19 2.90 5.12
C ALA A 30 -1.05 2.90 6.65
N VAL A 31 -0.78 4.08 7.20
CA VAL A 31 -0.80 4.32 8.64
C VAL A 31 -2.21 4.79 9.00
N HIS A 32 -2.96 3.95 9.72
CA HIS A 32 -4.33 4.21 10.12
C HIS A 32 -4.39 4.51 11.62
N PHE A 33 -4.95 5.66 11.99
CA PHE A 33 -4.97 6.14 13.37
C PHE A 33 -6.15 7.07 13.63
N THR A 34 -6.45 7.29 14.90
CA THR A 34 -7.33 8.37 15.36
C THR A 34 -6.49 9.43 16.05
N VAL A 35 -6.89 10.69 15.93
CA VAL A 35 -6.25 11.81 16.63
C VAL A 35 -7.28 12.79 17.16
N THR A 36 -7.07 13.27 18.39
CA THR A 36 -7.85 14.31 19.09
C THR A 36 -6.91 15.39 19.60
N GLY A 37 -7.35 16.62 19.71
CA GLY A 37 -6.54 17.72 20.29
C GLY A 37 -5.55 18.36 19.32
N THR A 38 -5.62 18.04 18.02
CA THR A 38 -4.71 18.61 17.04
C THR A 38 -5.35 19.71 16.19
N THR A 39 -4.54 20.66 15.74
CA THR A 39 -4.90 21.65 14.72
C THR A 39 -4.22 21.38 13.38
N PHE A 40 -3.22 20.48 13.34
CA PHE A 40 -2.48 20.11 12.15
C PHE A 40 -2.02 18.66 12.18
N ILE A 41 -1.68 18.12 11.02
CA ILE A 41 -0.95 16.87 10.86
C ILE A 41 0.27 17.15 9.97
N ASP A 42 1.44 16.84 10.49
CA ASP A 42 2.75 16.97 9.85
C ASP A 42 3.37 15.58 9.67
N ALA A 43 4.27 15.41 8.71
CA ALA A 43 4.99 14.16 8.52
C ALA A 43 6.46 14.39 8.17
N LYS A 44 7.33 13.58 8.80
CA LYS A 44 8.72 13.35 8.41
C LYS A 44 8.86 11.90 8.00
N TRP A 45 9.48 11.65 6.85
CA TRP A 45 9.76 10.28 6.41
C TRP A 45 11.11 10.19 5.72
N GLN A 46 11.73 9.04 5.86
CA GLN A 46 13.00 8.73 5.21
C GLN A 46 12.76 7.67 4.15
N LEU A 47 13.03 8.01 2.90
CA LEU A 47 12.99 7.09 1.78
C LEU A 47 14.20 6.16 1.82
N ASN A 48 14.04 4.92 1.39
CA ASN A 48 15.19 4.05 1.11
C ASN A 48 16.01 4.59 -0.06
N GLU A 49 15.31 5.17 -1.04
CA GLU A 49 15.86 5.73 -2.26
C GLU A 49 14.91 6.80 -2.79
N ASN A 50 15.43 7.95 -3.22
CA ASN A 50 14.61 9.00 -3.86
C ASN A 50 14.63 8.76 -5.37
N LEU A 51 13.59 8.12 -5.87
CA LEU A 51 13.48 7.71 -7.28
C LEU A 51 12.74 8.75 -8.12
N TYR A 52 13.20 8.90 -9.35
CA TYR A 52 12.48 9.59 -10.42
C TYR A 52 12.06 8.56 -11.48
N LEU A 53 10.77 8.54 -11.79
CA LEU A 53 10.19 7.73 -12.86
C LEU A 53 9.43 8.65 -13.82
N ALA A 54 9.88 8.73 -15.07
CA ALA A 54 9.37 9.69 -16.05
C ALA A 54 7.85 9.57 -16.33
N HIS A 55 7.26 8.41 -16.08
CA HIS A 55 5.84 8.13 -16.29
C HIS A 55 4.99 8.25 -15.00
N MET A 56 5.58 8.71 -13.89
CA MET A 56 4.89 8.86 -12.61
C MET A 56 5.15 10.22 -11.97
N THR A 57 4.17 10.70 -11.22
CA THR A 57 4.36 11.92 -10.42
C THR A 57 5.30 11.66 -9.25
N PRO A 58 6.12 12.64 -8.82
CA PRO A 58 6.91 12.52 -7.61
C PRO A 58 6.08 12.14 -6.36
N GLN A 59 4.84 12.62 -6.29
CA GLN A 59 3.90 12.32 -5.20
C GLN A 59 3.49 10.85 -5.19
N GLY A 60 3.30 10.23 -6.36
CA GLY A 60 3.02 8.80 -6.45
C GLY A 60 4.23 7.96 -6.09
N VAL A 61 5.43 8.35 -6.57
CA VAL A 61 6.67 7.58 -6.35
C VAL A 61 7.15 7.66 -4.91
N ASN A 62 7.27 8.88 -4.35
CA ASN A 62 8.01 9.17 -3.10
C ASN A 62 7.15 9.88 -2.03
N GLY A 63 5.91 10.29 -2.36
CA GLY A 63 5.09 11.13 -1.49
C GLY A 63 4.19 10.35 -0.54
N LEU A 64 3.42 11.12 0.24
CA LEU A 64 2.37 10.62 1.14
C LEU A 64 1.02 11.18 0.71
N ASP A 65 -0.08 10.52 1.09
CA ASP A 65 -1.44 10.98 0.78
C ASP A 65 -2.34 10.79 2.01
N LEU A 66 -2.87 11.89 2.56
CA LEU A 66 -3.68 11.89 3.77
C LEU A 66 -5.16 11.89 3.42
N TYR A 67 -5.89 10.98 4.03
CA TYR A 67 -7.35 10.91 4.04
C TYR A 67 -7.88 11.02 5.47
N VAL A 68 -9.04 11.64 5.62
CA VAL A 68 -9.76 11.78 6.88
C VAL A 68 -11.19 11.27 6.69
N LYS A 69 -11.71 10.52 7.66
CA LYS A 69 -13.09 10.03 7.63
C LYS A 69 -14.03 11.09 8.20
N ILE A 70 -14.95 11.57 7.38
CA ILE A 70 -15.96 12.59 7.74
C ILE A 70 -17.32 12.01 7.40
N ASP A 71 -18.21 11.99 8.38
CA ASP A 71 -19.58 11.44 8.24
C ASP A 71 -19.59 10.03 7.63
N GLY A 72 -18.67 9.17 8.10
CA GLY A 72 -18.52 7.79 7.65
C GLY A 72 -17.83 7.62 6.28
N GLN A 73 -17.44 8.71 5.61
CA GLN A 73 -16.84 8.69 4.29
C GLN A 73 -15.38 9.18 4.31
N TRP A 74 -14.49 8.45 3.63
CA TRP A 74 -13.13 8.88 3.43
C TRP A 74 -13.05 10.06 2.47
N LYS A 75 -12.51 11.18 2.94
CA LYS A 75 -12.26 12.39 2.15
C LYS A 75 -10.76 12.65 2.07
N TRP A 76 -10.30 13.04 0.90
CA TRP A 76 -8.91 13.51 0.75
C TRP A 76 -8.70 14.79 1.57
N ALA A 77 -7.59 14.83 2.33
CA ALA A 77 -7.31 15.93 3.24
C ALA A 77 -5.99 16.64 2.93
N GLY A 78 -4.99 15.95 2.42
CA GLY A 78 -3.70 16.58 2.16
C GLY A 78 -2.69 15.65 1.53
N ILE A 79 -1.53 16.19 1.19
CA ILE A 79 -0.47 15.51 0.47
C ILE A 79 0.90 15.80 1.09
N GLY A 80 1.72 14.78 1.27
CA GLY A 80 3.13 14.91 1.59
C GLY A 80 3.94 15.04 0.31
N LYS A 81 4.28 16.29 -0.07
CA LYS A 81 5.10 16.57 -1.25
C LYS A 81 6.54 16.17 -0.96
N PRO A 82 7.13 15.23 -1.70
CA PRO A 82 8.55 14.91 -1.53
C PRO A 82 9.41 16.05 -2.10
N SER A 83 10.58 16.26 -1.50
CA SER A 83 11.61 17.11 -2.11
C SER A 83 12.19 16.42 -3.34
N GLN A 84 12.75 17.19 -4.26
CA GLN A 84 13.37 16.66 -5.49
C GLN A 84 14.68 15.93 -5.21
N THR A 85 15.32 16.21 -4.09
CA THR A 85 16.63 15.67 -3.73
C THR A 85 16.64 15.14 -2.29
N GLY A 86 17.53 14.17 -2.04
CA GLY A 86 17.73 13.59 -0.72
C GLY A 86 16.63 12.61 -0.29
N ASN A 87 16.93 11.80 0.70
CA ASN A 87 16.04 10.75 1.21
C ASN A 87 15.21 11.22 2.41
N HIS A 88 15.64 12.28 3.12
CA HIS A 88 14.90 12.84 4.25
C HIS A 88 13.86 13.84 3.76
N GLN A 89 12.63 13.56 4.08
CA GLN A 89 11.46 14.31 3.63
C GLN A 89 10.73 14.92 4.82
N HIS A 90 10.15 16.11 4.63
CA HIS A 90 9.29 16.76 5.63
C HIS A 90 8.21 17.57 4.93
N CYS A 91 6.97 17.46 5.39
CA CYS A 91 5.85 18.22 4.84
C CYS A 91 4.71 18.35 5.84
N MET A 92 4.17 19.55 5.98
CA MET A 92 2.84 19.78 6.57
C MET A 92 1.80 19.13 5.67
N LEU A 93 1.12 18.08 6.15
CA LEU A 93 0.09 17.38 5.37
C LEU A 93 -1.20 18.18 5.35
N ARG A 94 -1.62 18.71 6.49
CA ARG A 94 -2.87 19.47 6.62
C ARG A 94 -2.90 20.31 7.88
N GLU A 95 -3.43 21.52 7.78
CA GLU A 95 -3.83 22.40 8.89
C GLU A 95 -5.36 22.57 8.93
N GLY A 96 -5.85 23.19 10.01
CA GLY A 96 -7.25 23.56 10.17
C GLY A 96 -8.14 22.45 10.76
N PHE A 97 -7.55 21.50 11.48
CA PHE A 97 -8.30 20.58 12.31
C PHE A 97 -8.86 21.30 13.55
N LEU A 98 -10.06 20.90 13.99
CA LEU A 98 -10.69 21.41 15.17
C LEU A 98 -10.26 20.59 16.39
N PRO A 99 -9.60 21.18 17.39
CA PRO A 99 -8.96 20.41 18.48
C PRO A 99 -9.96 19.67 19.38
N HIS A 100 -11.23 20.10 19.44
CA HIS A 100 -12.27 19.44 20.21
C HIS A 100 -12.89 18.21 19.48
N LYS A 101 -12.48 17.93 18.23
CA LYS A 101 -12.96 16.76 17.47
C LYS A 101 -11.93 15.66 17.42
N THR A 102 -12.43 14.43 17.36
CA THR A 102 -11.62 13.24 17.04
C THR A 102 -11.74 12.94 15.55
N TYR A 103 -10.61 12.72 14.90
CA TYR A 103 -10.53 12.38 13.48
C TYR A 103 -9.96 10.98 13.30
N GLU A 104 -10.60 10.18 12.46
CA GLU A 104 -10.05 8.93 11.93
C GLU A 104 -9.28 9.27 10.65
N CYS A 105 -7.99 8.95 10.62
CA CYS A 105 -7.05 9.36 9.58
C CYS A 105 -6.31 8.17 8.97
N MET A 106 -5.99 8.26 7.68
CA MET A 106 -5.21 7.28 6.96
C MET A 106 -4.15 7.99 6.10
N VAL A 107 -2.88 7.65 6.28
CA VAL A 107 -1.75 8.15 5.48
C VAL A 107 -1.21 7.01 4.63
N TYR A 108 -1.42 7.08 3.31
CA TYR A 108 -0.84 6.15 2.34
C TYR A 108 0.62 6.47 2.09
N LEU A 109 1.45 5.43 2.01
CA LEU A 109 2.88 5.49 1.83
C LEU A 109 3.28 5.45 0.34
N PRO A 110 4.55 5.79 -0.01
CA PRO A 110 5.08 5.77 -1.38
C PRO A 110 4.82 4.48 -2.13
N LEU A 111 4.58 4.59 -3.46
CA LEU A 111 4.26 3.43 -4.29
C LEU A 111 5.52 2.72 -4.82
N TYR A 112 6.53 3.48 -5.29
CA TYR A 112 7.69 2.92 -6.00
C TYR A 112 9.00 3.06 -5.24
N THR A 113 8.94 3.45 -3.97
CA THR A 113 10.07 3.37 -3.05
C THR A 113 9.61 2.82 -1.69
N GLY A 114 10.57 2.40 -0.89
CA GLY A 114 10.31 2.00 0.50
C GLY A 114 10.59 3.15 1.47
N ILE A 115 10.04 3.04 2.65
CA ILE A 115 10.30 3.93 3.78
C ILE A 115 11.19 3.22 4.80
N ALA A 116 12.27 3.89 5.22
CA ALA A 116 13.15 3.44 6.31
C ALA A 116 12.58 3.83 7.68
N SER A 117 12.01 5.04 7.78
CA SER A 117 11.38 5.55 8.99
C SER A 117 10.30 6.57 8.68
N MET A 118 9.33 6.72 9.60
CA MET A 118 8.26 7.72 9.49
C MET A 118 7.90 8.24 10.87
N GLN A 119 7.63 9.53 10.95
CA GLN A 119 7.10 10.22 12.13
C GLN A 119 5.92 11.09 11.70
N LEU A 120 4.87 11.09 12.51
CA LEU A 120 3.75 12.02 12.37
C LEU A 120 3.83 13.04 13.50
N GLY A 121 3.66 14.31 13.16
CA GLY A 121 3.63 15.44 14.07
C GLY A 121 2.20 15.94 14.28
N PHE A 122 1.89 16.34 15.51
CA PHE A 122 0.60 16.86 15.95
C PHE A 122 0.79 18.02 16.90
N SER A 123 -0.28 18.73 17.26
CA SER A 123 -0.25 19.73 18.32
C SER A 123 0.24 19.15 19.65
N PRO A 124 0.91 19.94 20.54
CA PRO A 124 1.60 19.43 21.74
C PRO A 124 0.74 18.60 22.71
N LEU A 125 -0.57 18.86 22.77
CA LEU A 125 -1.50 18.17 23.67
C LEU A 125 -2.40 17.16 22.92
N ALA A 126 -2.06 16.84 21.68
CA ALA A 126 -2.85 15.91 20.91
C ALA A 126 -2.63 14.46 21.37
N GLU A 127 -3.70 13.68 21.38
CA GLU A 127 -3.66 12.24 21.59
C GLU A 127 -3.89 11.51 20.27
N ALA A 128 -2.90 10.74 19.82
CA ALA A 128 -3.01 9.87 18.65
C ALA A 128 -2.95 8.40 19.07
N LYS A 129 -3.85 7.58 18.50
CA LYS A 129 -3.93 6.14 18.79
C LYS A 129 -3.98 5.36 17.48
N PRO A 130 -3.25 4.23 17.35
CA PRO A 130 -3.40 3.36 16.19
C PRO A 130 -4.85 2.88 16.06
N TYR A 131 -5.37 2.89 14.84
CA TYR A 131 -6.65 2.28 14.53
C TYR A 131 -6.43 0.85 14.02
N LYS A 132 -7.09 -0.12 14.62
CA LYS A 132 -7.04 -1.51 14.20
C LYS A 132 -8.41 -1.94 13.70
N SER A 133 -8.50 -2.27 12.42
CA SER A 133 -9.70 -2.88 11.85
C SER A 133 -9.83 -4.34 12.29
N ASN A 134 -11.04 -4.76 12.63
CA ASN A 134 -11.37 -6.16 12.85
C ASN A 134 -11.92 -6.84 11.59
N LYS A 135 -12.01 -6.11 10.47
CA LYS A 135 -12.49 -6.63 9.19
C LYS A 135 -11.39 -7.42 8.48
N LYS A 136 -11.75 -8.50 7.81
CA LYS A 136 -10.85 -9.23 6.92
C LYS A 136 -10.46 -8.35 5.74
N PRO A 137 -9.18 -8.36 5.31
CA PRO A 137 -8.71 -7.48 4.25
C PRO A 137 -9.20 -7.91 2.86
N LEU A 138 -9.20 -6.95 1.94
CA LEU A 138 -9.14 -7.19 0.51
C LEU A 138 -7.67 -7.43 0.13
N VAL A 139 -7.34 -8.62 -0.36
CA VAL A 139 -5.99 -8.97 -0.80
C VAL A 139 -5.90 -8.89 -2.32
N CYS A 140 -4.96 -8.08 -2.81
CA CYS A 140 -4.76 -7.85 -4.23
C CYS A 140 -3.36 -8.32 -4.66
N TYR A 141 -3.27 -9.28 -5.58
CA TYR A 141 -2.03 -9.78 -6.13
C TYR A 141 -1.98 -9.62 -7.65
N GLY A 142 -0.87 -9.09 -8.17
CA GLY A 142 -0.73 -8.91 -9.61
C GLY A 142 0.40 -7.99 -10.07
N THR A 143 0.11 -7.22 -11.08
CA THR A 143 1.04 -6.47 -11.92
C THR A 143 1.39 -5.07 -11.39
N SER A 144 2.05 -4.25 -12.25
CA SER A 144 2.29 -2.83 -12.01
C SER A 144 1.01 -2.01 -11.82
N ILE A 145 -0.12 -2.45 -12.41
CA ILE A 145 -1.41 -1.79 -12.26
C ILE A 145 -1.84 -1.83 -10.78
N LEU A 146 -1.76 -3.01 -10.15
CA LEU A 146 -2.01 -3.17 -8.72
C LEU A 146 -0.96 -2.47 -7.85
N HIS A 147 0.32 -2.53 -8.24
CA HIS A 147 1.40 -1.81 -7.55
C HIS A 147 1.10 -0.31 -7.45
N GLY A 148 0.41 0.25 -8.45
CA GLY A 148 0.01 1.65 -8.51
C GLY A 148 0.74 2.46 -9.57
N CYS A 149 1.21 1.80 -10.65
CA CYS A 149 1.86 2.46 -11.78
C CYS A 149 0.98 3.59 -12.33
N SER A 150 1.59 4.76 -12.53
CA SER A 150 0.98 5.97 -13.08
C SER A 150 -0.19 6.54 -12.28
N ALA A 151 -0.41 6.08 -11.04
CA ALA A 151 -1.33 6.76 -10.15
C ALA A 151 -0.81 8.17 -9.82
N SER A 152 -1.71 9.16 -9.81
CA SER A 152 -1.36 10.57 -9.56
C SER A 152 -0.81 10.83 -8.17
N ARG A 153 -1.22 10.03 -7.16
CA ARG A 153 -0.82 10.07 -5.76
C ARG A 153 -0.96 8.68 -5.15
N THR A 154 -0.37 8.48 -3.98
CA THR A 154 -0.32 7.16 -3.33
C THR A 154 -1.69 6.60 -2.96
N GLY A 155 -2.63 7.43 -2.54
CA GLY A 155 -4.01 7.03 -2.25
C GLY A 155 -4.93 6.91 -3.48
N MET A 156 -4.44 7.18 -4.68
CA MET A 156 -5.23 7.09 -5.93
C MET A 156 -4.96 5.83 -6.74
N THR A 157 -4.30 4.83 -6.15
CA THR A 157 -4.31 3.48 -6.71
C THR A 157 -5.73 2.91 -6.62
N PHE A 158 -6.13 2.09 -7.59
CA PHE A 158 -7.48 1.52 -7.52
C PHE A 158 -7.66 0.60 -6.30
N VAL A 159 -6.60 -0.08 -5.85
CA VAL A 159 -6.62 -0.87 -4.60
C VAL A 159 -6.96 0.01 -3.38
N ALA A 160 -6.31 1.18 -3.25
CA ALA A 160 -6.60 2.12 -2.17
C ALA A 160 -8.02 2.69 -2.27
N MET A 161 -8.49 2.94 -3.50
CA MET A 161 -9.86 3.41 -3.75
C MET A 161 -10.90 2.35 -3.36
N LEU A 162 -10.69 1.08 -3.72
CA LEU A 162 -11.55 -0.04 -3.31
C LEU A 162 -11.59 -0.17 -1.79
N GLY A 163 -10.44 -0.12 -1.11
CA GLY A 163 -10.36 -0.20 0.34
C GLY A 163 -11.19 0.89 1.01
N ARG A 164 -11.10 2.14 0.54
CA ARG A 164 -11.90 3.25 1.07
C ARG A 164 -13.38 3.15 0.70
N HIS A 165 -13.70 2.68 -0.49
CA HIS A 165 -15.09 2.53 -0.94
C HIS A 165 -15.85 1.49 -0.12
N PHE A 166 -15.23 0.33 0.14
CA PHE A 166 -15.82 -0.75 0.92
C PHE A 166 -15.53 -0.65 2.42
N ASP A 167 -14.74 0.35 2.83
CA ASP A 167 -14.24 0.51 4.21
C ASP A 167 -13.56 -0.78 4.72
N LEU A 168 -12.68 -1.36 3.89
CA LEU A 168 -11.93 -2.57 4.18
C LEU A 168 -10.41 -2.27 4.23
N PRO A 169 -9.67 -2.94 5.13
CA PRO A 169 -8.22 -2.96 5.02
C PRO A 169 -7.82 -3.58 3.68
N THR A 170 -6.71 -3.13 3.12
CA THR A 170 -6.18 -3.68 1.86
C THR A 170 -4.77 -4.21 2.06
N VAL A 171 -4.46 -5.32 1.39
CA VAL A 171 -3.12 -5.87 1.24
C VAL A 171 -2.76 -5.80 -0.24
N ASN A 172 -1.84 -4.91 -0.59
CA ASN A 172 -1.40 -4.73 -1.96
C ASN A 172 -0.12 -5.53 -2.22
N LEU A 173 -0.24 -6.58 -3.00
CA LEU A 173 0.85 -7.44 -3.49
C LEU A 173 0.99 -7.33 -5.02
N GLY A 174 0.85 -6.09 -5.55
CA GLY A 174 1.23 -5.77 -6.92
C GLY A 174 2.74 -5.67 -7.07
N PHE A 175 3.27 -6.29 -8.12
CA PHE A 175 4.71 -6.32 -8.42
C PHE A 175 4.96 -5.97 -9.88
N SER A 176 5.48 -4.76 -10.13
CA SER A 176 5.72 -4.21 -11.48
C SER A 176 6.60 -5.15 -12.33
N GLY A 177 6.14 -5.53 -13.53
CA GLY A 177 6.83 -6.48 -14.40
C GLY A 177 6.85 -7.94 -13.89
N ASN A 178 6.24 -8.18 -12.73
CA ASN A 178 6.16 -9.48 -12.04
C ASN A 178 4.69 -9.76 -11.66
N GLY A 179 4.45 -10.76 -10.79
CA GLY A 179 3.08 -11.19 -10.51
C GLY A 179 2.51 -11.97 -11.69
N LYS A 180 3.02 -13.20 -11.88
CA LYS A 180 2.72 -14.09 -13.02
C LYS A 180 2.05 -15.39 -12.60
N MET A 181 1.29 -15.34 -11.48
CA MET A 181 0.67 -16.51 -10.85
C MET A 181 1.68 -17.64 -10.57
N GLU A 182 2.85 -17.26 -10.06
CA GLU A 182 3.82 -18.24 -9.60
C GLU A 182 3.22 -19.09 -8.46
N ASN A 183 3.41 -20.41 -8.51
CA ASN A 183 2.74 -21.34 -7.61
C ASN A 183 2.91 -20.99 -6.12
N TYR A 184 4.10 -20.54 -5.72
CA TYR A 184 4.38 -20.15 -4.33
C TYR A 184 3.53 -18.95 -3.85
N PHE A 185 3.02 -18.10 -4.75
CA PHE A 185 2.15 -17.00 -4.33
C PHE A 185 0.77 -17.47 -3.85
N ALA A 186 0.27 -18.59 -4.35
CA ALA A 186 -0.98 -19.15 -3.83
C ALA A 186 -0.85 -19.53 -2.34
N ASP A 187 0.31 -20.06 -1.94
CA ASP A 187 0.59 -20.37 -0.53
C ASP A 187 0.80 -19.10 0.32
N ILE A 188 1.54 -18.12 -0.22
CA ILE A 188 1.75 -16.82 0.45
C ILE A 188 0.42 -16.11 0.72
N LEU A 189 -0.46 -16.04 -0.27
CA LEU A 189 -1.80 -15.45 -0.13
C LEU A 189 -2.67 -16.27 0.82
N GLY A 190 -2.54 -17.59 0.78
CA GLY A 190 -3.28 -18.50 1.64
C GLY A 190 -3.00 -18.34 3.15
N GLU A 191 -1.93 -17.64 3.54
CA GLU A 191 -1.69 -17.31 4.94
C GLU A 191 -2.52 -16.11 5.43
N ILE A 192 -3.22 -15.41 4.54
CA ILE A 192 -4.01 -14.22 4.86
C ILE A 192 -5.49 -14.57 4.82
N ASP A 193 -6.16 -14.52 5.95
CA ASP A 193 -7.61 -14.70 6.02
C ASP A 193 -8.31 -13.46 5.45
N ALA A 194 -8.60 -13.49 4.15
CA ALA A 194 -9.13 -12.39 3.38
C ALA A 194 -10.65 -12.45 3.23
N SER A 195 -11.29 -11.27 3.05
CA SER A 195 -12.68 -11.18 2.60
C SER A 195 -12.81 -11.46 1.10
N LEU A 196 -11.77 -11.12 0.33
CA LEU A 196 -11.71 -11.32 -1.12
C LEU A 196 -10.24 -11.33 -1.57
N TYR A 197 -9.92 -12.23 -2.51
CA TYR A 197 -8.66 -12.22 -3.26
C TYR A 197 -8.94 -11.68 -4.67
N LEU A 198 -8.30 -10.56 -5.02
CA LEU A 198 -8.31 -9.97 -6.37
C LEU A 198 -7.00 -10.30 -7.06
N ILE A 199 -7.05 -11.03 -8.16
CA ILE A 199 -5.88 -11.50 -8.90
C ILE A 199 -5.86 -10.85 -10.29
N ASP A 200 -4.82 -10.07 -10.57
CA ASP A 200 -4.63 -9.35 -11.84
C ASP A 200 -3.20 -9.56 -12.38
N CYS A 201 -2.94 -10.76 -12.88
CA CYS A 201 -1.61 -11.18 -13.34
C CYS A 201 -1.48 -11.28 -14.87
N LEU A 202 -2.58 -11.43 -15.59
CA LEU A 202 -2.57 -11.70 -17.03
C LEU A 202 -1.72 -10.72 -17.87
N PRO A 203 -1.72 -9.39 -17.59
CA PRO A 203 -0.89 -8.47 -18.38
C PRO A 203 0.62 -8.77 -18.34
N ASN A 204 1.12 -9.45 -17.32
CA ASN A 204 2.54 -9.85 -17.22
C ASN A 204 2.82 -11.27 -17.75
N MET A 205 1.79 -11.99 -18.20
CA MET A 205 1.91 -13.39 -18.62
C MET A 205 2.00 -13.56 -20.14
N GLY A 206 1.99 -12.47 -20.92
CA GLY A 206 1.93 -12.53 -22.39
C GLY A 206 3.12 -13.20 -23.10
N ALA A 207 4.22 -13.48 -22.41
CA ALA A 207 5.33 -14.27 -22.93
C ALA A 207 5.20 -15.79 -22.70
N LEU A 208 4.17 -16.21 -21.94
CA LEU A 208 3.88 -17.60 -21.66
C LEU A 208 2.93 -18.18 -22.72
N SER A 209 2.97 -19.51 -22.95
CA SER A 209 1.99 -20.17 -23.80
C SER A 209 0.60 -20.18 -23.14
N GLU A 210 -0.45 -20.30 -23.96
CA GLU A 210 -1.83 -20.41 -23.46
C GLU A 210 -1.99 -21.59 -22.48
N GLU A 211 -1.37 -22.73 -22.77
CA GLU A 211 -1.39 -23.89 -21.89
C GLU A 211 -0.74 -23.60 -20.55
N GLU A 212 0.41 -22.92 -20.53
CA GLU A 212 1.09 -22.57 -19.29
C GLU A 212 0.27 -21.56 -18.46
N ILE A 213 -0.37 -20.58 -19.11
CA ILE A 213 -1.28 -19.63 -18.45
C ILE A 213 -2.44 -20.40 -17.81
N TYR A 214 -3.08 -21.31 -18.59
CA TYR A 214 -4.20 -22.11 -18.09
C TYR A 214 -3.81 -22.96 -16.87
N GLN A 215 -2.67 -23.64 -16.94
CA GLN A 215 -2.17 -24.47 -15.84
C GLN A 215 -1.88 -23.64 -14.57
N ARG A 216 -1.26 -22.48 -14.72
CA ARG A 216 -0.99 -21.57 -13.59
C ARG A 216 -2.28 -21.06 -12.96
N VAL A 217 -3.24 -20.60 -13.76
CA VAL A 217 -4.55 -20.14 -13.27
C VAL A 217 -5.28 -21.25 -12.53
N CYS A 218 -5.37 -22.43 -13.13
CA CYS A 218 -6.04 -23.58 -12.52
C CYS A 218 -5.38 -24.00 -11.19
N HIS A 219 -4.06 -24.09 -11.16
CA HIS A 219 -3.32 -24.43 -9.93
C HIS A 219 -3.56 -23.37 -8.86
N PHE A 220 -3.41 -22.10 -9.19
CA PHE A 220 -3.53 -20.99 -8.28
C PHE A 220 -4.92 -20.92 -7.61
N VAL A 221 -5.97 -21.01 -8.44
CA VAL A 221 -7.36 -20.97 -7.95
C VAL A 221 -7.67 -22.21 -7.09
N ARG A 222 -7.30 -23.40 -7.53
CA ARG A 222 -7.52 -24.63 -6.75
C ARG A 222 -6.80 -24.59 -5.43
N ARG A 223 -5.55 -24.08 -5.40
CA ARG A 223 -4.77 -23.99 -4.16
C ARG A 223 -5.38 -23.00 -3.18
N LEU A 224 -5.76 -21.80 -3.62
CA LEU A 224 -6.44 -20.83 -2.75
C LEU A 224 -7.78 -21.38 -2.22
N ARG A 225 -8.57 -22.02 -3.08
CA ARG A 225 -9.84 -22.66 -2.66
C ARG A 225 -9.65 -23.80 -1.68
N ALA A 226 -8.55 -24.53 -1.75
CA ALA A 226 -8.22 -25.58 -0.78
C ALA A 226 -7.84 -24.99 0.59
N LEU A 227 -7.24 -23.80 0.62
CA LEU A 227 -6.84 -23.12 1.85
C LEU A 227 -7.99 -22.28 2.45
N HIS A 228 -8.88 -21.76 1.60
CA HIS A 228 -10.05 -20.95 1.96
C HIS A 228 -11.28 -21.46 1.17
N PRO A 229 -11.97 -22.49 1.68
CA PRO A 229 -13.14 -23.10 1.04
C PRO A 229 -14.36 -22.18 0.96
#